data_dedf65bce0455fb86759ae809e059f62
#
_entry.id   dedf65bce0455fb86759ae809e059f62
#
_cell.length_a   1.000
_cell.length_b   1.000
_cell.length_c   1.000
_cell.angle_alpha   90.00
_cell.angle_beta   90.00
_cell.angle_gamma   90.00
#
_symmetry.space_group_name_H-M   'P 1'
#
loop_
_entity.id
_entity.type
_entity.pdbx_description
1 polymer ?
#
loop_
_entity_poly.entity_id
_entity_poly.type
_entity_poly.pdbx_seq_one_letter_code
_entity_poly.pdbx_strand_id
1 'polypeptide(L)'
;ALKKRLPKDYAVIGFARSKMDDASFRVLVEASIRESMPEVTEKALTEFLTHVFYHQGQYDRVADFKALSKRMEKMEASWVQPVRLAYFSIPPTVFHDVLKNICAGGIHRHKNEDDFRCIIEKPVGSDLESFEKVKVSLTQCFGEKEIYLLDHYLGKEAVRNIYYLRY
;
A
#
# COMPACT_ATOMS: atom_id res chain seq x y z
N ALA A 1 2.74 -14.17 -3.15
CA ALA A 1 3.91 -15.01 -3.38
C ALA A 1 3.91 -16.21 -2.43
N LEU A 2 4.02 -16.00 -1.11
CA LEU A 2 4.16 -17.08 -0.11
C LEU A 2 3.03 -18.14 -0.18
N LYS A 3 1.81 -17.76 -0.59
CA LYS A 3 0.67 -18.68 -0.83
C LYS A 3 0.25 -18.74 -2.30
N LYS A 4 1.12 -18.36 -3.25
CA LYS A 4 0.84 -18.26 -4.69
C LYS A 4 -0.38 -17.42 -5.05
N ARG A 5 -0.65 -16.36 -4.27
CA ARG A 5 -1.79 -15.45 -4.47
C ARG A 5 -1.42 -14.15 -5.17
N LEU A 6 -0.13 -13.87 -5.35
CA LEU A 6 0.35 -12.71 -6.09
C LEU A 6 0.59 -13.07 -7.56
N PRO A 7 0.42 -12.13 -8.48
CA PRO A 7 0.74 -12.33 -9.89
C PRO A 7 2.23 -12.63 -10.09
N LYS A 8 2.63 -12.98 -11.31
CA LYS A 8 4.04 -13.25 -11.65
C LYS A 8 4.88 -11.98 -11.53
N ASP A 9 4.37 -10.89 -12.07
CA ASP A 9 5.03 -9.59 -12.07
C ASP A 9 4.40 -8.71 -10.98
N TYR A 10 5.17 -8.39 -9.95
CA TYR A 10 4.75 -7.51 -8.85
C TYR A 10 5.96 -6.89 -8.17
N ALA A 11 5.75 -5.78 -7.48
CA ALA A 11 6.71 -5.17 -6.58
C ALA A 11 6.00 -4.70 -5.31
N VAL A 12 6.69 -4.79 -4.18
CA VAL A 12 6.26 -4.22 -2.90
C VAL A 12 7.24 -3.11 -2.56
N ILE A 13 6.76 -1.88 -2.48
CA ILE A 13 7.61 -0.72 -2.20
C ILE A 13 7.20 -0.12 -0.86
N GLY A 14 8.10 -0.19 0.12
CA GLY A 14 7.97 0.57 1.35
C GLY A 14 8.31 2.04 1.07
N PHE A 15 7.42 2.96 1.48
CA PHE A 15 7.65 4.40 1.40
C PHE A 15 7.59 5.01 2.78
N ALA A 16 8.71 5.56 3.27
CA ALA A 16 8.77 6.21 4.58
C ALA A 16 9.91 7.22 4.67
N ARG A 17 9.91 8.00 5.77
CA ARG A 17 10.88 9.08 6.01
C ARG A 17 12.27 8.58 6.44
N SER A 18 12.32 7.40 7.05
CA SER A 18 13.58 6.82 7.57
C SER A 18 14.58 6.60 6.45
N LYS A 19 15.84 6.95 6.72
CA LYS A 19 16.94 6.71 5.77
C LYS A 19 17.27 5.23 5.75
N MET A 20 16.99 4.59 4.62
CA MET A 20 17.16 3.15 4.42
C MET A 20 17.34 2.86 2.93
N ASP A 21 18.00 1.76 2.61
CA ASP A 21 18.08 1.21 1.25
C ASP A 21 17.25 -0.08 1.10
N ASP A 22 17.19 -0.62 -0.11
CA ASP A 22 16.46 -1.85 -0.39
C ASP A 22 16.98 -3.04 0.43
N ALA A 23 18.31 -3.12 0.66
CA ALA A 23 18.91 -4.23 1.39
C ALA A 23 18.54 -4.20 2.88
N SER A 24 18.67 -3.05 3.51
CA SER A 24 18.28 -2.85 4.91
C SER A 24 16.79 -3.07 5.13
N PHE A 25 15.95 -2.62 4.19
CA PHE A 25 14.51 -2.83 4.27
C PHE A 25 14.14 -4.31 4.12
N ARG A 26 14.79 -5.05 3.22
CA ARG A 26 14.58 -6.50 3.09
C ARG A 26 14.90 -7.26 4.37
N VAL A 27 15.95 -6.88 5.10
CA VAL A 27 16.29 -7.49 6.40
C VAL A 27 15.15 -7.29 7.41
N LEU A 28 14.56 -6.08 7.48
CA LEU A 28 13.42 -5.82 8.36
C LEU A 28 12.19 -6.63 7.97
N VAL A 29 11.89 -6.69 6.67
CA VAL A 29 10.74 -7.45 6.15
C VAL A 29 10.95 -8.95 6.39
N GLU A 30 12.16 -9.46 6.19
CA GLU A 30 12.50 -10.85 6.47
C GLU A 30 12.27 -11.19 7.94
N ALA A 31 12.77 -10.38 8.87
CA ALA A 31 12.58 -10.58 10.30
C ALA A 31 11.09 -10.64 10.67
N SER A 32 10.29 -9.69 10.18
CA SER A 32 8.84 -9.65 10.42
C SER A 32 8.11 -10.86 9.85
N ILE A 33 8.51 -11.34 8.68
CA ILE A 33 7.90 -12.54 8.06
C ILE A 33 8.25 -13.78 8.88
N ARG A 34 9.50 -13.94 9.30
CA ARG A 34 9.91 -15.10 10.12
C ARG A 34 9.18 -15.14 11.46
N GLU A 35 8.96 -13.98 12.08
CA GLU A 35 8.19 -13.88 13.31
C GLU A 35 6.70 -14.23 13.11
N SER A 36 6.08 -13.72 12.05
CA SER A 36 4.64 -13.90 11.78
C SER A 36 4.30 -15.22 11.12
N MET A 37 5.26 -15.85 10.44
CA MET A 37 5.09 -17.06 9.65
C MET A 37 6.31 -17.98 9.83
N PRO A 38 6.46 -18.62 11.00
CA PRO A 38 7.62 -19.48 11.29
C PRO A 38 7.79 -20.64 10.32
N GLU A 39 6.70 -21.07 9.67
CA GLU A 39 6.66 -22.17 8.71
C GLU A 39 7.07 -21.75 7.27
N VAL A 40 7.45 -20.50 7.06
CA VAL A 40 7.85 -20.03 5.71
C VAL A 40 9.12 -20.77 5.25
N THR A 41 9.09 -21.28 4.02
CA THR A 41 10.28 -21.92 3.45
C THR A 41 11.29 -20.89 2.97
N GLU A 42 12.60 -21.19 3.11
CA GLU A 42 13.69 -20.32 2.66
C GLU A 42 13.54 -19.93 1.19
N LYS A 43 13.18 -20.89 0.33
CA LYS A 43 12.96 -20.62 -1.09
C LYS A 43 11.87 -19.58 -1.34
N ALA A 44 10.72 -19.71 -0.67
CA ALA A 44 9.60 -18.80 -0.85
C ALA A 44 9.91 -17.40 -0.29
N LEU A 45 10.63 -17.34 0.83
CA LEU A 45 11.05 -16.10 1.45
C LEU A 45 12.07 -15.36 0.57
N THR A 46 13.11 -16.04 0.11
CA THR A 46 14.13 -15.45 -0.77
C THR A 46 13.50 -14.95 -2.07
N GLU A 47 12.62 -15.73 -2.70
CA GLU A 47 11.89 -15.31 -3.90
C GLU A 47 11.06 -14.04 -3.64
N PHE A 48 10.29 -14.01 -2.55
CA PHE A 48 9.50 -12.84 -2.19
C PHE A 48 10.35 -11.59 -1.98
N LEU A 49 11.46 -11.71 -1.27
CA LEU A 49 12.35 -10.58 -0.95
C LEU A 49 12.99 -9.94 -2.20
N THR A 50 13.12 -10.67 -3.32
CA THR A 50 13.58 -10.07 -4.59
C THR A 50 12.61 -9.01 -5.13
N HIS A 51 11.33 -9.08 -4.75
CA HIS A 51 10.29 -8.14 -5.15
C HIS A 51 10.05 -7.02 -4.14
N VAL A 52 10.86 -6.94 -3.06
CA VAL A 52 10.71 -5.94 -1.99
C VAL A 52 11.74 -4.83 -2.18
N PHE A 53 11.26 -3.59 -2.17
CA PHE A 53 12.03 -2.38 -2.41
C PHE A 53 11.68 -1.31 -1.39
N TYR A 54 12.56 -0.32 -1.21
CA TYR A 54 12.33 0.81 -0.33
C TYR A 54 12.56 2.13 -1.05
N HIS A 55 11.70 3.10 -0.83
CA HIS A 55 11.86 4.45 -1.33
C HIS A 55 11.76 5.43 -0.16
N GLN A 56 12.87 6.09 0.15
CA GLN A 56 12.89 7.13 1.17
C GLN A 56 12.22 8.40 0.63
N GLY A 57 11.28 8.98 1.39
CA GLY A 57 10.66 10.25 1.03
C GLY A 57 9.91 10.90 2.18
N GLN A 58 9.76 12.21 2.11
CA GLN A 58 8.98 12.99 3.07
C GLN A 58 7.52 13.04 2.64
N TYR A 59 6.60 12.95 3.60
CA TYR A 59 5.16 12.90 3.33
C TYR A 59 4.59 14.23 2.83
N ASP A 60 5.25 15.34 3.15
CA ASP A 60 4.89 16.72 2.76
C ASP A 60 5.60 17.22 1.49
N ARG A 61 6.44 16.38 0.84
CA ARG A 61 7.26 16.78 -0.31
C ARG A 61 6.80 16.12 -1.60
N VAL A 62 6.10 16.84 -2.46
CA VAL A 62 5.66 16.35 -3.77
C VAL A 62 6.79 15.83 -4.66
N ALA A 63 7.99 16.37 -4.52
CA ALA A 63 9.16 15.92 -5.29
C ALA A 63 9.51 14.45 -5.02
N ASP A 64 9.35 14.00 -3.77
CA ASP A 64 9.65 12.62 -3.36
C ASP A 64 8.60 11.65 -3.94
N PHE A 65 7.32 12.07 -4.01
CA PHE A 65 6.28 11.31 -4.68
C PHE A 65 6.46 11.25 -6.20
N LYS A 66 6.93 12.33 -6.84
CA LYS A 66 7.32 12.31 -8.26
C LYS A 66 8.49 11.35 -8.53
N ALA A 67 9.46 11.31 -7.64
CA ALA A 67 10.58 10.39 -7.72
C ALA A 67 10.12 8.93 -7.55
N LEU A 68 9.21 8.67 -6.59
CA LEU A 68 8.56 7.37 -6.43
C LEU A 68 7.79 6.97 -7.69
N SER A 69 6.96 7.85 -8.24
CA SER A 69 6.20 7.57 -9.47
C SER A 69 7.12 7.16 -10.63
N LYS A 70 8.19 7.92 -10.86
CA LYS A 70 9.19 7.57 -11.90
C LYS A 70 9.88 6.22 -11.66
N ARG A 71 10.12 5.88 -10.39
CA ARG A 71 10.69 4.56 -10.05
C ARG A 71 9.70 3.44 -10.36
N MET A 72 8.43 3.62 -9.99
CA MET A 72 7.36 2.67 -10.30
C MET A 72 7.21 2.49 -11.82
N GLU A 73 7.15 3.57 -12.59
CA GLU A 73 7.06 3.53 -14.06
C GLU A 73 8.18 2.71 -14.71
N LYS A 74 9.42 2.84 -14.19
CA LYS A 74 10.55 2.02 -14.66
C LYS A 74 10.39 0.54 -14.35
N MET A 75 9.84 0.20 -13.19
CA MET A 75 9.61 -1.19 -12.80
C MET A 75 8.46 -1.81 -13.59
N GLU A 76 7.44 -1.03 -13.88
CA GLU A 76 6.22 -1.44 -14.60
C GLU A 76 6.40 -1.48 -16.12
N ALA A 77 7.51 -0.97 -16.67
CA ALA A 77 7.68 -0.76 -18.10
C ALA A 77 7.50 -2.02 -18.97
N SER A 78 7.77 -3.21 -18.42
CA SER A 78 7.61 -4.50 -19.08
C SER A 78 6.31 -5.24 -18.70
N TRP A 79 5.51 -4.69 -17.79
CA TRP A 79 4.29 -5.36 -17.32
C TRP A 79 3.12 -5.10 -18.27
N VAL A 80 2.25 -6.08 -18.43
CA VAL A 80 1.16 -6.01 -19.42
C VAL A 80 0.05 -5.07 -18.97
N GLN A 81 -0.39 -5.20 -17.72
CA GLN A 81 -1.45 -4.37 -17.12
C GLN A 81 -1.09 -4.10 -15.66
N PRO A 82 -0.17 -3.17 -15.39
CA PRO A 82 0.20 -2.86 -14.03
C PRO A 82 -0.94 -2.17 -13.28
N VAL A 83 -1.28 -2.68 -12.10
CA VAL A 83 -2.21 -2.08 -11.16
C VAL A 83 -1.41 -1.60 -9.94
N ARG A 84 -1.59 -0.34 -9.56
CA ARG A 84 -0.96 0.21 -8.36
C ARG A 84 -1.92 0.13 -7.19
N LEU A 85 -1.42 -0.41 -6.09
CA LEU A 85 -2.15 -0.51 -4.83
C LEU A 85 -1.38 0.23 -3.74
N ALA A 86 -1.98 1.27 -3.17
CA ALA A 86 -1.45 1.98 -2.01
C ALA A 86 -2.12 1.48 -0.74
N TYR A 87 -1.33 1.01 0.21
CA TYR A 87 -1.78 0.62 1.55
C TYR A 87 -1.32 1.66 2.56
N PHE A 88 -2.28 2.34 3.21
CA PHE A 88 -2.00 3.42 4.13
C PHE A 88 -1.96 2.91 5.58
N SER A 89 -0.77 2.57 6.05
CA SER A 89 -0.47 2.29 7.46
C SER A 89 0.29 3.48 8.06
N ILE A 90 -0.34 4.64 8.05
CA ILE A 90 0.23 5.91 8.50
C ILE A 90 -0.69 6.60 9.52
N PRO A 91 -0.14 7.43 10.42
CA PRO A 91 -0.95 8.20 11.37
C PRO A 91 -1.94 9.15 10.66
N PRO A 92 -3.15 9.35 11.20
CA PRO A 92 -4.15 10.26 10.63
C PRO A 92 -3.63 11.68 10.39
N THR A 93 -2.69 12.15 11.21
CA THR A 93 -2.11 13.50 11.14
C THR A 93 -1.35 13.79 9.85
N VAL A 94 -0.86 12.77 9.15
CA VAL A 94 -0.12 12.93 7.87
C VAL A 94 -0.94 12.50 6.66
N PHE A 95 -2.17 12.04 6.87
CA PHE A 95 -3.02 11.52 5.80
C PHE A 95 -3.26 12.55 4.69
N HIS A 96 -3.63 13.78 5.08
CA HIS A 96 -3.92 14.85 4.13
C HIS A 96 -2.73 15.13 3.20
N ASP A 97 -1.53 15.28 3.76
CA ASP A 97 -0.32 15.58 2.98
C ASP A 97 0.03 14.42 2.04
N VAL A 98 -0.06 13.18 2.51
CA VAL A 98 0.22 12.00 1.70
C VAL A 98 -0.76 11.89 0.53
N LEU A 99 -2.07 12.04 0.77
CA LEU A 99 -3.08 11.98 -0.28
C LEU A 99 -2.88 13.08 -1.33
N LYS A 100 -2.71 14.33 -0.89
CA LYS A 100 -2.42 15.46 -1.76
C LYS A 100 -1.19 15.20 -2.63
N ASN A 101 -0.12 14.66 -2.03
CA ASN A 101 1.14 14.43 -2.73
C ASN A 101 1.11 13.19 -3.63
N ILE A 102 0.33 12.16 -3.34
CA ILE A 102 0.06 11.05 -4.27
C ILE A 102 -0.55 11.60 -5.57
N CYS A 103 -1.53 12.51 -5.45
CA CYS A 103 -2.18 13.13 -6.59
C CYS A 103 -1.23 14.03 -7.37
N ALA A 104 -0.59 14.98 -6.69
CA ALA A 104 0.33 15.94 -7.30
C ALA A 104 1.61 15.26 -7.84
N GLY A 105 1.99 14.13 -7.27
CA GLY A 105 3.12 13.29 -7.68
C GLY A 105 2.83 12.38 -8.87
N GLY A 106 1.55 12.22 -9.25
CA GLY A 106 1.13 11.39 -10.38
C GLY A 106 1.17 9.88 -10.09
N ILE A 107 1.18 9.47 -8.82
CA ILE A 107 1.22 8.04 -8.44
C ILE A 107 -0.10 7.35 -8.82
N HIS A 108 -1.25 8.04 -8.65
CA HIS A 108 -2.58 7.53 -8.96
C HIS A 108 -2.89 7.47 -10.47
N ARG A 109 -2.14 8.22 -11.29
CA ARG A 109 -2.35 8.26 -12.73
C ARG A 109 -1.47 7.22 -13.40
N HIS A 110 -2.06 6.11 -13.77
CA HIS A 110 -1.46 5.13 -14.65
C HIS A 110 -2.03 5.27 -16.08
N LYS A 111 -1.55 4.48 -17.03
CA LYS A 111 -2.00 4.49 -18.44
C LYS A 111 -3.49 4.19 -18.60
N ASN A 112 -4.09 3.48 -17.65
CA ASN A 112 -5.51 3.14 -17.61
C ASN A 112 -6.13 3.75 -16.34
N GLU A 113 -7.26 4.44 -16.49
CA GLU A 113 -7.90 5.20 -15.39
C GLU A 113 -8.37 4.35 -14.21
N ASP A 114 -8.56 3.03 -14.39
CA ASP A 114 -9.06 2.10 -13.36
C ASP A 114 -7.96 1.32 -12.63
N ASP A 115 -6.68 1.64 -12.82
CA ASP A 115 -5.56 0.81 -12.38
C ASP A 115 -4.96 1.21 -11.04
N PHE A 116 -5.62 2.08 -10.28
CA PHE A 116 -5.21 2.46 -8.93
C PHE A 116 -6.21 1.98 -7.88
N ARG A 117 -5.69 1.53 -6.73
CA ARG A 117 -6.48 1.17 -5.56
C ARG A 117 -5.80 1.71 -4.31
N CYS A 118 -6.58 2.28 -3.39
CA CYS A 118 -6.09 2.65 -2.08
C CYS A 118 -6.82 1.88 -0.97
N ILE A 119 -6.05 1.33 -0.05
CA ILE A 119 -6.56 0.64 1.13
C ILE A 119 -6.24 1.49 2.35
N ILE A 120 -7.25 1.80 3.13
CA ILE A 120 -7.17 2.66 4.30
C ILE A 120 -7.68 1.90 5.51
N GLU A 121 -6.90 1.88 6.58
CA GLU A 121 -7.30 1.29 7.85
C GLU A 121 -8.22 2.22 8.64
N LYS A 122 -9.17 1.65 9.35
CA LYS A 122 -9.95 2.37 10.37
C LYS A 122 -9.15 2.47 11.68
N PRO A 123 -9.30 3.59 12.42
CA PRO A 123 -10.14 4.78 12.17
C PRO A 123 -9.52 5.74 11.14
N VAL A 124 -10.35 6.29 10.25
CA VAL A 124 -9.92 7.23 9.20
C VAL A 124 -9.76 8.66 9.74
N GLY A 125 -10.21 8.93 10.93
CA GLY A 125 -10.10 10.18 11.67
C GLY A 125 -10.35 9.96 13.15
N SER A 126 -10.00 10.93 13.99
CA SER A 126 -10.24 10.91 15.43
C SER A 126 -11.64 11.41 15.82
N ASP A 127 -12.24 12.22 14.96
CA ASP A 127 -13.53 12.88 15.12
C ASP A 127 -14.18 13.13 13.76
N LEU A 128 -15.40 13.66 13.75
CA LEU A 128 -16.16 13.94 12.53
C LEU A 128 -15.45 14.96 11.62
N GLU A 129 -14.86 16.00 12.20
CA GLU A 129 -14.18 17.05 11.44
C GLU A 129 -12.93 16.50 10.71
N SER A 130 -12.10 15.72 11.40
CA SER A 130 -10.92 15.09 10.80
C SER A 130 -11.32 14.06 9.75
N PHE A 131 -12.38 13.28 9.97
CA PHE A 131 -12.94 12.37 8.98
C PHE A 131 -13.39 13.10 7.71
N GLU A 132 -14.14 14.20 7.82
CA GLU A 132 -14.61 14.96 6.66
C GLU A 132 -13.42 15.56 5.87
N LYS A 133 -12.38 16.04 6.54
CA LYS A 133 -11.16 16.51 5.87
C LYS A 133 -10.48 15.42 5.05
N VAL A 134 -10.35 14.21 5.62
CA VAL A 134 -9.77 13.07 4.91
C VAL A 134 -10.67 12.64 3.74
N LYS A 135 -11.99 12.58 3.95
CA LYS A 135 -12.97 12.25 2.90
C LYS A 135 -12.86 13.21 1.72
N VAL A 136 -12.82 14.53 1.98
CA VAL A 136 -12.64 15.54 0.92
C VAL A 136 -11.33 15.31 0.16
N SER A 137 -10.24 15.06 0.88
CA SER A 137 -8.93 14.80 0.24
C SER A 137 -8.95 13.53 -0.63
N LEU A 138 -9.62 12.48 -0.18
CA LEU A 138 -9.78 11.24 -0.93
C LEU A 138 -10.60 11.46 -2.21
N THR A 139 -11.77 12.09 -2.10
CA THR A 139 -12.68 12.28 -3.23
C THR A 139 -12.18 13.31 -4.27
N GLN A 140 -11.26 14.17 -3.91
CA GLN A 140 -10.58 15.06 -4.85
C GLN A 140 -9.60 14.32 -5.78
N CYS A 141 -9.09 13.18 -5.35
CA CYS A 141 -8.02 12.45 -6.01
C CYS A 141 -8.45 11.11 -6.58
N PHE A 142 -9.34 10.43 -5.88
CA PHE A 142 -9.69 9.04 -6.17
C PHE A 142 -11.18 8.91 -6.43
N GLY A 143 -11.55 8.07 -7.38
CA GLY A 143 -12.91 7.61 -7.58
C GLY A 143 -13.37 6.71 -6.42
N GLU A 144 -14.67 6.65 -6.16
CA GLU A 144 -15.23 5.81 -5.09
C GLU A 144 -14.83 4.34 -5.24
N LYS A 145 -14.73 3.84 -6.46
CA LYS A 145 -14.33 2.45 -6.77
C LYS A 145 -12.85 2.14 -6.49
N GLU A 146 -12.04 3.17 -6.31
CA GLU A 146 -10.61 3.04 -6.02
C GLU A 146 -10.32 3.00 -4.52
N ILE A 147 -11.30 3.31 -3.66
CA ILE A 147 -11.13 3.45 -2.21
C ILE A 147 -11.69 2.23 -1.49
N TYR A 148 -10.84 1.55 -0.73
CA TYR A 148 -11.18 0.39 0.09
C TYR A 148 -10.90 0.68 1.57
N LEU A 149 -11.94 0.62 2.39
CA LEU A 149 -11.82 0.75 3.84
C LEU A 149 -11.60 -0.64 4.46
N LEU A 150 -10.46 -0.82 5.10
CA LEU A 150 -10.16 -2.07 5.80
C LEU A 150 -10.70 -2.03 7.22
N ASP A 151 -11.64 -2.93 7.50
CA ASP A 151 -12.13 -3.19 8.84
C ASP A 151 -11.55 -4.50 9.37
N HIS A 152 -10.64 -4.39 10.35
CA HIS A 152 -9.99 -5.55 10.95
C HIS A 152 -10.96 -6.51 11.65
N TYR A 153 -12.11 -6.02 12.14
CA TYR A 153 -13.13 -6.86 12.75
C TYR A 153 -13.78 -7.80 11.74
N LEU A 154 -14.03 -7.33 10.52
CA LEU A 154 -14.57 -8.16 9.43
C LEU A 154 -13.58 -9.22 8.93
N GLY A 155 -12.30 -9.02 9.19
CA GLY A 155 -11.23 -9.97 8.86
C GLY A 155 -11.08 -11.13 9.85
N LYS A 156 -11.65 -11.03 11.07
CA LYS A 156 -11.54 -12.08 12.09
C LYS A 156 -12.36 -13.29 11.69
N GLU A 157 -11.80 -14.50 11.87
CA GLU A 157 -12.46 -15.77 11.50
C GLU A 157 -13.83 -15.93 12.15
N ALA A 158 -13.97 -15.57 13.42
CA ALA A 158 -15.25 -15.63 14.12
C ALA A 158 -16.35 -14.79 13.44
N VAL A 159 -16.02 -13.58 13.01
CA VAL A 159 -16.97 -12.70 12.30
C VAL A 159 -17.29 -13.22 10.90
N ARG A 160 -16.29 -13.71 10.16
CA ARG A 160 -16.49 -14.34 8.86
C ARG A 160 -17.35 -15.59 8.96
N ASN A 161 -17.18 -16.41 10.01
CA ASN A 161 -17.99 -17.61 10.23
C ASN A 161 -19.46 -17.26 10.49
N ILE A 162 -19.76 -16.16 11.22
CA ILE A 162 -21.14 -15.68 11.39
C ILE A 162 -21.77 -15.35 10.03
N TYR A 163 -21.01 -14.72 9.13
CA TYR A 163 -21.51 -14.41 7.79
C TYR A 163 -21.81 -15.67 6.98
N TYR A 164 -20.91 -16.68 7.01
CA TYR A 164 -21.13 -17.96 6.32
C TYR A 164 -22.24 -18.84 6.91
N LEU A 165 -22.56 -18.67 8.20
CA LEU A 165 -23.66 -19.40 8.83
C LEU A 165 -25.05 -18.79 8.52
N ARG A 166 -25.08 -17.55 8.04
CA ARG A 166 -26.33 -16.83 7.75
C ARG A 166 -26.77 -16.93 6.29
N TYR A 167 -25.87 -17.29 5.42
CA TYR A 167 -26.08 -17.41 3.97
C TYR A 167 -25.53 -18.72 3.45
#